data_6079643fd26432463204e922be059861
#
_entry.id   6079643fd26432463204e922be059861
#
_cell.length_a   1.000
_cell.length_b   1.000
_cell.length_c   1.000
_cell.angle_alpha   90.00
_cell.angle_beta   90.00
_cell.angle_gamma   90.00
#
_symmetry.space_group_name_H-M   'P 1'
#
loop_
_entity.id
_entity.type
_entity.pdbx_description
1 polymer ?
#
loop_
_entity_poly.entity_id
_entity_poly.type
_entity_poly.pdbx_seq_one_letter_code
_entity_poly.pdbx_strand_id
1 'polypeptide(L)'
;MNSEHLYIIGNGFDCYHGAKCSYSDFRKYLLRHRPEVLATFDLYFGPKSLYNSFDSIDDSLKCFEISTGCTFDGNYPKTTWAEKSLWYSFEEYLADLNREKVFDILDIVLPDSDEDSDDFRYCDYYLGLDQISDMLHTCTFEMRYQLHKWVNTLQYKKGFKKRLLDIDKHACFLTFNYTDFLESVYGIPNDQINYIHGSRHDKYGSLVIGHSADDDENFELWIKRNEHRRRYRPNLKDAKGRYFANDKLAYLAYFLEDESKGNWRLPIRYYAAQDAKDRFEHYYVANMKPTKRIIEDNSRFFESLSMIKKITVIGHSLSKVDMPYFEKVIDSVGDNVVWDFSF
;
A
#
# COMPACT_ATOMS: atom_id res chain seq x y z
N MET A 1 -16.98 27.65 11.99
CA MET A 1 -16.42 28.35 10.82
C MET A 1 -17.58 28.98 10.07
N ASN A 2 -17.48 30.27 9.65
CA ASN A 2 -18.55 30.98 8.92
C ASN A 2 -18.16 31.19 7.43
N SER A 3 -17.54 30.21 6.80
CA SER A 3 -17.18 30.29 5.39
C SER A 3 -18.27 29.69 4.51
N GLU A 4 -18.50 30.32 3.37
CA GLU A 4 -19.39 29.79 2.31
C GLU A 4 -18.61 29.05 1.21
N HIS A 5 -17.28 28.98 1.31
CA HIS A 5 -16.40 28.38 0.32
C HIS A 5 -15.51 27.29 0.95
N LEU A 6 -15.50 26.10 0.35
CA LEU A 6 -14.60 25.01 0.68
C LEU A 6 -13.63 24.76 -0.46
N TYR A 7 -12.35 24.68 -0.14
CA TYR A 7 -11.34 24.11 -1.05
C TYR A 7 -11.02 22.69 -0.66
N ILE A 8 -11.01 21.78 -1.64
CA ILE A 8 -10.51 20.40 -1.51
C ILE A 8 -9.19 20.32 -2.26
N ILE A 9 -8.12 20.04 -1.53
CA ILE A 9 -6.76 20.13 -2.05
C ILE A 9 -6.15 18.74 -2.16
N GLY A 10 -5.66 18.37 -3.34
CA GLY A 10 -4.93 17.15 -3.59
C GLY A 10 -3.49 17.39 -4.05
N ASN A 11 -2.74 16.32 -4.29
CA ASN A 11 -1.31 16.33 -4.57
C ASN A 11 -0.91 17.19 -5.80
N GLY A 12 -1.81 17.35 -6.78
CA GLY A 12 -1.57 18.22 -7.92
C GLY A 12 -1.32 19.69 -7.55
N PHE A 13 -1.87 20.15 -6.41
CA PHE A 13 -1.58 21.47 -5.87
C PHE A 13 -0.09 21.63 -5.52
N ASP A 14 0.50 20.66 -4.83
CA ASP A 14 1.91 20.69 -4.48
C ASP A 14 2.80 20.58 -5.72
N CYS A 15 2.43 19.71 -6.67
CA CYS A 15 3.10 19.60 -7.97
C CYS A 15 3.06 20.93 -8.75
N TYR A 16 1.93 21.64 -8.71
CA TYR A 16 1.80 22.97 -9.32
C TYR A 16 2.81 23.96 -8.74
N HIS A 17 3.13 23.86 -7.46
CA HIS A 17 4.12 24.68 -6.75
C HIS A 17 5.55 24.17 -6.90
N GLY A 18 5.78 23.17 -7.76
CA GLY A 18 7.09 22.66 -8.10
C GLY A 18 7.69 21.68 -7.09
N ALA A 19 6.89 21.21 -6.15
CA ALA A 19 7.29 20.12 -5.28
C ALA A 19 7.39 18.80 -6.07
N LYS A 20 8.38 17.99 -5.73
CA LYS A 20 8.53 16.64 -6.26
C LYS A 20 7.81 15.67 -5.32
N CYS A 21 6.47 15.72 -5.35
CA CYS A 21 5.59 15.08 -4.37
C CYS A 21 4.78 13.91 -4.94
N SER A 22 5.12 13.42 -6.15
CA SER A 22 4.53 12.21 -6.67
C SER A 22 5.08 10.97 -5.98
N TYR A 23 4.29 9.89 -5.92
CA TYR A 23 4.81 8.59 -5.42
C TYR A 23 6.00 8.08 -6.24
N SER A 24 6.09 8.43 -7.53
CA SER A 24 7.30 8.18 -8.32
C SER A 24 8.53 8.94 -7.81
N ASP A 25 8.36 10.11 -7.20
CA ASP A 25 9.46 10.82 -6.57
C ASP A 25 9.80 10.22 -5.20
N PHE A 26 8.81 9.71 -4.47
CA PHE A 26 9.03 8.92 -3.27
C PHE A 26 9.84 7.65 -3.58
N ARG A 27 9.52 6.93 -4.68
CA ARG A 27 10.34 5.80 -5.12
C ARG A 27 11.80 6.19 -5.36
N LYS A 28 12.05 7.33 -6.02
CA LYS A 28 13.43 7.83 -6.22
C LYS A 28 14.12 8.19 -4.91
N TYR A 29 13.37 8.67 -3.93
CA TYR A 29 13.88 8.91 -2.59
C TYR A 29 14.28 7.58 -1.92
N LEU A 30 13.43 6.57 -1.95
CA LEU A 30 13.73 5.23 -1.42
C LEU A 30 14.96 4.64 -2.10
N LEU A 31 15.02 4.67 -3.43
CA LEU A 31 16.17 4.15 -4.20
C LEU A 31 17.51 4.78 -3.76
N ARG A 32 17.48 6.04 -3.35
CA ARG A 32 18.69 6.77 -2.93
C ARG A 32 19.05 6.55 -1.46
N HIS A 33 18.05 6.43 -0.60
CA HIS A 33 18.25 6.49 0.86
C HIS A 33 17.99 5.17 1.57
N ARG A 34 17.15 4.31 1.00
CA ARG A 34 16.71 3.03 1.57
C ARG A 34 16.39 2.02 0.46
N PRO A 35 17.40 1.66 -0.37
CA PRO A 35 17.21 0.76 -1.49
C PRO A 35 16.70 -0.62 -1.07
N GLU A 36 17.02 -1.08 0.13
CA GLU A 36 16.54 -2.34 0.71
C GLU A 36 15.01 -2.33 0.93
N VAL A 37 14.45 -1.23 1.42
CA VAL A 37 12.99 -1.08 1.59
C VAL A 37 12.29 -1.12 0.24
N LEU A 38 12.87 -0.42 -0.75
CA LEU A 38 12.33 -0.42 -2.11
C LEU A 38 12.41 -1.82 -2.75
N ALA A 39 13.52 -2.53 -2.57
CA ALA A 39 13.71 -3.87 -3.12
C ALA A 39 12.68 -4.86 -2.55
N THR A 40 12.48 -4.83 -1.23
CA THR A 40 11.45 -5.63 -0.57
C THR A 40 10.06 -5.32 -1.12
N PHE A 41 9.72 -4.03 -1.25
CA PHE A 41 8.44 -3.62 -1.81
C PHE A 41 8.27 -4.06 -3.27
N ASP A 42 9.24 -3.79 -4.13
CA ASP A 42 9.20 -4.17 -5.55
C ASP A 42 9.10 -5.70 -5.73
N LEU A 43 9.72 -6.48 -4.82
CA LEU A 43 9.65 -7.94 -4.85
C LEU A 43 8.22 -8.47 -4.63
N TYR A 44 7.51 -7.89 -3.69
CA TYR A 44 6.20 -8.41 -3.26
C TYR A 44 4.99 -7.67 -3.85
N PHE A 45 5.17 -6.46 -4.36
CA PHE A 45 4.11 -5.64 -4.96
C PHE A 45 4.38 -5.25 -6.41
N GLY A 46 5.54 -5.59 -6.93
CA GLY A 46 5.90 -5.27 -8.31
C GLY A 46 5.11 -6.07 -9.34
N PRO A 47 4.95 -5.55 -10.58
CA PRO A 47 4.30 -6.30 -11.64
C PRO A 47 5.09 -7.57 -11.98
N LYS A 48 4.39 -8.62 -12.42
CA LYS A 48 5.01 -9.90 -12.81
C LYS A 48 6.14 -9.74 -13.84
N SER A 49 6.13 -8.67 -14.65
CA SER A 49 7.22 -8.33 -15.59
C SER A 49 8.55 -7.95 -14.92
N LEU A 50 8.53 -7.48 -13.68
CA LEU A 50 9.76 -7.28 -12.88
C LEU A 50 10.34 -8.61 -12.42
N TYR A 51 9.50 -9.60 -12.15
CA TYR A 51 9.93 -10.94 -11.71
C TYR A 51 10.50 -11.79 -12.84
N ASN A 52 10.10 -11.56 -14.09
CA ASN A 52 10.70 -12.24 -15.25
C ASN A 52 12.16 -11.83 -15.51
N SER A 53 12.65 -10.75 -14.89
CA SER A 53 14.06 -10.39 -14.88
C SER A 53 14.85 -11.07 -13.74
N PHE A 54 14.17 -11.69 -12.78
CA PHE A 54 14.75 -12.53 -11.75
C PHE A 54 14.54 -14.00 -12.12
N ASP A 55 15.07 -14.42 -13.26
CA ASP A 55 14.92 -15.79 -13.79
C ASP A 55 15.68 -16.84 -12.99
N SER A 56 16.33 -16.47 -11.88
CA SER A 56 17.04 -17.40 -11.04
C SER A 56 16.61 -17.31 -9.57
N ILE A 57 16.59 -18.45 -8.89
CA ILE A 57 16.49 -18.59 -7.44
C ILE A 57 17.52 -17.70 -6.74
N ASP A 58 18.72 -17.56 -7.33
CA ASP A 58 19.82 -16.72 -6.81
C ASP A 58 19.45 -15.23 -6.76
N ASP A 59 18.67 -14.71 -7.71
CA ASP A 59 18.27 -13.31 -7.70
C ASP A 59 17.15 -13.06 -6.68
N SER A 60 16.29 -14.04 -6.44
CA SER A 60 15.30 -13.99 -5.36
C SER A 60 15.96 -14.06 -3.99
N LEU A 61 16.99 -14.89 -3.83
CA LEU A 61 17.81 -14.98 -2.61
C LEU A 61 18.63 -13.70 -2.40
N LYS A 62 19.16 -13.07 -3.43
CA LYS A 62 19.85 -11.78 -3.33
C LYS A 62 18.93 -10.66 -2.85
N CYS A 63 17.70 -10.59 -3.36
CA CYS A 63 16.71 -9.65 -2.82
C CYS A 63 16.38 -9.93 -1.36
N PHE A 64 16.37 -11.20 -0.98
CA PHE A 64 16.19 -11.67 0.38
C PHE A 64 17.39 -11.30 1.27
N GLU A 65 18.61 -11.49 0.81
CA GLU A 65 19.85 -11.06 1.49
C GLU A 65 19.89 -9.53 1.68
N ILE A 66 19.36 -8.76 0.73
CA ILE A 66 19.21 -7.29 0.82
C ILE A 66 18.28 -6.92 1.96
N SER A 67 17.15 -7.62 2.12
CA SER A 67 16.19 -7.36 3.21
C SER A 67 16.74 -7.71 4.58
N THR A 68 17.73 -8.61 4.66
CA THR A 68 18.39 -9.06 5.89
C THR A 68 19.69 -8.34 6.25
N GLY A 69 20.11 -7.32 5.46
CA GLY A 69 21.25 -6.47 5.77
C GLY A 69 22.56 -6.81 5.05
N CYS A 70 22.53 -7.63 3.99
CA CYS A 70 23.69 -7.86 3.13
C CYS A 70 23.96 -6.69 2.19
N THR A 71 25.21 -6.53 1.77
CA THR A 71 25.68 -5.40 0.94
C THR A 71 25.14 -5.47 -0.48
N PHE A 72 24.42 -4.43 -0.90
CA PHE A 72 23.91 -4.23 -2.26
C PHE A 72 25.02 -3.70 -3.18
N ASP A 73 25.22 -4.31 -4.33
CA ASP A 73 26.28 -3.94 -5.31
C ASP A 73 25.88 -2.80 -6.28
N GLY A 74 24.77 -2.14 -6.07
CA GLY A 74 24.35 -0.94 -6.81
C GLY A 74 23.70 -1.16 -8.17
N ASN A 75 23.51 -2.40 -8.63
CA ASN A 75 22.90 -2.72 -9.93
C ASN A 75 21.37 -2.89 -9.84
N TYR A 76 20.65 -1.85 -9.46
CA TYR A 76 19.20 -1.85 -9.49
C TYR A 76 18.70 -1.73 -10.95
N PRO A 77 17.74 -2.56 -11.42
CA PRO A 77 17.25 -2.48 -12.78
C PRO A 77 16.61 -1.12 -13.07
N LYS A 78 16.83 -0.61 -14.29
CA LYS A 78 16.26 0.70 -14.70
C LYS A 78 14.74 0.64 -14.71
N THR A 79 14.11 1.68 -14.16
CA THR A 79 12.66 1.85 -14.05
C THR A 79 11.94 1.63 -15.38
N THR A 80 11.07 0.63 -15.46
CA THR A 80 10.24 0.33 -16.63
C THR A 80 8.96 1.18 -16.68
N TRP A 81 8.21 1.13 -17.81
CA TRP A 81 6.90 1.79 -17.90
C TRP A 81 5.87 1.20 -16.93
N ALA A 82 5.93 -0.08 -16.64
CA ALA A 82 5.06 -0.75 -15.70
C ALA A 82 5.28 -0.24 -14.27
N GLU A 83 6.53 0.01 -13.87
CA GLU A 83 6.88 0.60 -12.58
C GLU A 83 6.34 2.03 -12.44
N LYS A 84 6.31 2.81 -13.52
CA LYS A 84 5.76 4.17 -13.49
C LYS A 84 4.26 4.15 -13.23
N SER A 85 3.52 3.21 -13.80
CA SER A 85 2.07 3.08 -13.58
C SER A 85 1.76 2.65 -12.15
N LEU A 86 2.52 1.70 -11.58
CA LEU A 86 2.43 1.26 -10.20
C LEU A 86 2.50 2.43 -9.22
N TRP A 87 3.56 3.21 -9.32
CA TRP A 87 3.79 4.31 -8.40
C TRP A 87 2.87 5.52 -8.64
N TYR A 88 2.09 5.52 -9.72
CA TYR A 88 1.01 6.47 -9.91
C TYR A 88 -0.20 6.15 -9.02
N SER A 89 -0.54 4.86 -8.87
CA SER A 89 -1.65 4.35 -8.04
C SER A 89 -1.11 3.60 -6.80
N PHE A 90 -0.12 4.15 -6.13
CA PHE A 90 0.62 3.47 -5.06
C PHE A 90 -0.28 2.90 -3.95
N GLU A 91 -1.29 3.66 -3.53
CA GLU A 91 -2.22 3.21 -2.49
C GLU A 91 -3.06 2.01 -2.93
N GLU A 92 -3.46 1.94 -4.21
CA GLU A 92 -4.17 0.77 -4.75
C GLU A 92 -3.27 -0.46 -4.80
N TYR A 93 -1.98 -0.26 -5.10
CA TYR A 93 -1.01 -1.35 -5.13
C TYR A 93 -0.65 -1.91 -3.76
N LEU A 94 -0.84 -1.17 -2.68
CA LEU A 94 -0.73 -1.73 -1.33
C LEU A 94 -1.72 -2.89 -1.09
N ALA A 95 -2.78 -2.98 -1.87
CA ALA A 95 -3.73 -4.10 -1.85
C ALA A 95 -3.32 -5.28 -2.74
N ASP A 96 -2.37 -5.11 -3.65
CA ASP A 96 -2.01 -6.13 -4.65
C ASP A 96 -0.73 -6.91 -4.27
N LEU A 97 -0.71 -7.44 -3.04
CA LEU A 97 0.37 -8.29 -2.56
C LEU A 97 0.51 -9.54 -3.44
N ASN A 98 1.71 -9.79 -3.97
CA ASN A 98 2.00 -10.99 -4.76
C ASN A 98 2.16 -12.21 -3.86
N ARG A 99 1.06 -12.85 -3.57
CA ARG A 99 0.97 -14.01 -2.68
C ARG A 99 1.75 -15.21 -3.22
N GLU A 100 1.75 -15.42 -4.55
CA GLU A 100 2.54 -16.50 -5.18
C GLU A 100 4.02 -16.36 -4.82
N LYS A 101 4.56 -15.14 -4.90
CA LYS A 101 5.97 -14.91 -4.60
C LYS A 101 6.32 -15.15 -3.13
N VAL A 102 5.44 -14.77 -2.23
CA VAL A 102 5.63 -15.05 -0.80
C VAL A 102 5.64 -16.55 -0.53
N PHE A 103 4.73 -17.31 -1.17
CA PHE A 103 4.70 -18.76 -1.04
C PHE A 103 5.89 -19.45 -1.68
N ASP A 104 6.39 -18.94 -2.84
CA ASP A 104 7.62 -19.45 -3.45
C ASP A 104 8.81 -19.34 -2.48
N ILE A 105 8.92 -18.22 -1.76
CA ILE A 105 9.97 -18.02 -0.76
C ILE A 105 9.77 -18.94 0.44
N LEU A 106 8.54 -19.08 0.92
CA LEU A 106 8.23 -20.00 2.01
C LEU A 106 8.61 -21.44 1.66
N ASP A 107 8.34 -21.87 0.41
CA ASP A 107 8.72 -23.20 -0.08
C ASP A 107 10.24 -23.45 -0.03
N ILE A 108 11.04 -22.43 -0.31
CA ILE A 108 12.51 -22.51 -0.29
C ILE A 108 13.03 -22.68 1.15
N VAL A 109 12.42 -21.99 2.11
CA VAL A 109 12.92 -21.93 3.50
C VAL A 109 12.29 -23.01 4.41
N LEU A 110 11.23 -23.67 3.97
CA LEU A 110 10.64 -24.77 4.75
C LEU A 110 11.57 -25.98 4.81
N PRO A 111 11.60 -26.66 5.96
CA PRO A 111 12.41 -27.87 6.12
C PRO A 111 12.07 -28.94 5.08
N ASP A 112 13.07 -29.66 4.64
CA ASP A 112 12.92 -30.78 3.69
C ASP A 112 12.49 -32.08 4.33
N SER A 113 12.56 -32.19 5.65
CA SER A 113 12.24 -33.36 6.43
C SER A 113 10.88 -33.28 7.12
N ASP A 114 10.27 -34.43 7.39
CA ASP A 114 9.01 -34.56 8.12
C ASP A 114 9.19 -34.22 9.60
N GLU A 115 8.11 -33.78 10.28
CA GLU A 115 8.09 -33.51 11.71
C GLU A 115 8.56 -34.69 12.58
N ASP A 116 8.27 -35.92 12.13
CA ASP A 116 8.68 -37.17 12.81
C ASP A 116 10.12 -37.59 12.47
N SER A 117 10.83 -36.83 11.64
CA SER A 117 12.22 -37.14 11.27
C SER A 117 13.19 -36.56 12.28
N ASP A 118 14.28 -37.34 12.58
CA ASP A 118 15.37 -36.85 13.42
C ASP A 118 16.11 -35.62 12.85
N ASP A 119 15.96 -35.36 11.56
CA ASP A 119 16.55 -34.22 10.85
C ASP A 119 15.64 -32.98 10.84
N PHE A 120 14.40 -33.09 11.32
CA PHE A 120 13.47 -31.97 11.37
C PHE A 120 13.87 -30.96 12.43
N ARG A 121 13.93 -29.69 12.03
CA ARG A 121 14.24 -28.59 12.94
C ARG A 121 13.09 -27.59 12.97
N TYR A 122 12.39 -27.50 14.08
CA TYR A 122 11.35 -26.47 14.28
C TYR A 122 11.87 -25.05 14.10
N CYS A 123 13.15 -24.78 14.39
CA CYS A 123 13.74 -23.48 14.17
C CYS A 123 13.71 -23.07 12.70
N ASP A 124 13.92 -23.98 11.76
CA ASP A 124 13.89 -23.69 10.32
C ASP A 124 12.47 -23.37 9.84
N TYR A 125 11.47 -24.07 10.39
CA TYR A 125 10.06 -23.77 10.14
C TYR A 125 9.70 -22.35 10.58
N TYR A 126 10.01 -22.01 11.84
CA TYR A 126 9.70 -20.68 12.37
C TYR A 126 10.52 -19.56 11.71
N LEU A 127 11.76 -19.85 11.33
CA LEU A 127 12.59 -18.87 10.60
C LEU A 127 11.93 -18.44 9.29
N GLY A 128 11.36 -19.37 8.51
CA GLY A 128 10.64 -19.06 7.29
C GLY A 128 9.43 -18.14 7.53
N LEU A 129 8.68 -18.40 8.59
CA LEU A 129 7.53 -17.58 8.97
C LEU A 129 7.94 -16.18 9.49
N ASP A 130 9.02 -16.11 10.26
CA ASP A 130 9.56 -14.82 10.75
C ASP A 130 10.04 -13.96 9.60
N GLN A 131 10.63 -14.54 8.57
CA GLN A 131 11.04 -13.82 7.37
C GLN A 131 9.85 -13.19 6.63
N ILE A 132 8.71 -13.90 6.53
CA ILE A 132 7.47 -13.31 5.98
C ILE A 132 7.01 -12.15 6.86
N SER A 133 7.06 -12.30 8.17
CA SER A 133 6.66 -11.25 9.12
C SER A 133 7.54 -10.01 8.99
N ASP A 134 8.85 -10.16 8.90
CA ASP A 134 9.81 -9.06 8.74
C ASP A 134 9.60 -8.31 7.42
N MET A 135 9.32 -9.05 6.36
CA MET A 135 9.00 -8.50 5.06
C MET A 135 7.71 -7.67 5.07
N LEU A 136 6.63 -8.22 5.64
CA LEU A 136 5.36 -7.50 5.77
C LEU A 136 5.51 -6.29 6.69
N HIS A 137 6.31 -6.40 7.75
CA HIS A 137 6.69 -5.28 8.61
C HIS A 137 7.40 -4.17 7.83
N THR A 138 8.37 -4.53 6.98
CA THR A 138 9.08 -3.57 6.12
C THR A 138 8.12 -2.85 5.18
N CYS A 139 7.21 -3.59 4.52
CA CYS A 139 6.22 -3.01 3.61
C CYS A 139 5.15 -2.16 4.33
N THR A 140 4.97 -2.34 5.63
CA THR A 140 3.99 -1.60 6.44
C THR A 140 4.63 -0.44 7.18
N PHE A 141 5.41 -0.75 8.20
CA PHE A 141 5.91 0.25 9.15
C PHE A 141 7.10 1.03 8.61
N GLU A 142 8.05 0.35 8.00
CA GLU A 142 9.23 1.02 7.47
C GLU A 142 8.87 1.89 6.26
N MET A 143 7.98 1.45 5.40
CA MET A 143 7.47 2.23 4.27
C MET A 143 6.81 3.54 4.75
N ARG A 144 5.95 3.47 5.78
CA ARG A 144 5.32 4.66 6.38
C ARG A 144 6.33 5.58 7.04
N TYR A 145 7.32 5.02 7.70
CA TYR A 145 8.39 5.81 8.31
C TYR A 145 9.20 6.57 7.25
N GLN A 146 9.53 5.92 6.14
CA GLN A 146 10.24 6.57 5.05
C GLN A 146 9.36 7.59 4.32
N LEU A 147 8.06 7.33 4.19
CA LEU A 147 7.11 8.32 3.67
C LEU A 147 7.12 9.60 4.52
N HIS A 148 7.02 9.48 5.84
CA HIS A 148 7.06 10.62 6.75
C HIS A 148 8.40 11.39 6.62
N LYS A 149 9.53 10.70 6.56
CA LYS A 149 10.84 11.32 6.33
C LYS A 149 10.89 12.06 5.00
N TRP A 150 10.42 11.42 3.93
CA TRP A 150 10.40 12.02 2.59
C TRP A 150 9.51 13.26 2.53
N VAL A 151 8.31 13.21 3.08
CA VAL A 151 7.39 14.36 3.15
C VAL A 151 8.06 15.56 3.82
N ASN A 152 8.87 15.34 4.86
CA ASN A 152 9.62 16.41 5.52
C ASN A 152 10.76 17.01 4.66
N THR A 153 11.16 16.35 3.57
CA THR A 153 12.12 16.91 2.59
C THR A 153 11.45 17.77 1.53
N LEU A 154 10.12 17.68 1.36
CA LEU A 154 9.40 18.41 0.34
C LEU A 154 9.40 19.90 0.63
N GLN A 155 9.75 20.69 -0.36
CA GLN A 155 9.83 22.14 -0.23
C GLN A 155 9.14 22.83 -1.40
N TYR A 156 8.50 23.93 -1.10
CA TYR A 156 8.09 24.90 -2.11
C TYR A 156 9.31 25.43 -2.86
N LYS A 157 9.29 25.39 -4.17
CA LYS A 157 10.39 25.87 -4.98
C LYS A 157 10.34 27.39 -5.13
N LYS A 158 11.09 28.12 -4.31
CA LYS A 158 11.26 29.58 -4.43
C LYS A 158 11.72 29.94 -5.85
N GLY A 159 11.08 30.96 -6.44
CA GLY A 159 11.37 31.38 -7.82
C GLY A 159 10.74 30.49 -8.91
N PHE A 160 9.83 29.63 -8.57
CA PHE A 160 9.02 28.90 -9.55
C PHE A 160 8.20 29.94 -10.37
N LYS A 161 8.30 29.87 -11.70
CA LYS A 161 7.76 30.90 -12.62
C LYS A 161 6.22 30.97 -12.67
N LYS A 162 5.52 30.04 -12.06
CA LYS A 162 4.06 30.03 -12.04
C LYS A 162 3.53 31.05 -11.02
N ARG A 163 2.49 31.77 -11.41
CA ARG A 163 1.79 32.70 -10.53
C ARG A 163 1.11 31.89 -9.40
N LEU A 164 1.12 32.44 -8.19
CA LEU A 164 0.30 31.88 -7.11
C LEU A 164 -1.18 31.86 -7.52
N LEU A 165 -1.89 30.84 -7.08
CA LEU A 165 -3.33 30.74 -7.31
C LEU A 165 -4.05 31.83 -6.52
N ASP A 166 -5.14 32.33 -7.07
CA ASP A 166 -6.05 33.24 -6.37
C ASP A 166 -6.95 32.40 -5.44
N ILE A 167 -6.59 32.34 -4.17
CA ILE A 167 -7.27 31.54 -3.16
C ILE A 167 -7.92 32.47 -2.15
N ASP A 168 -9.21 32.26 -1.89
CA ASP A 168 -9.90 32.95 -0.80
C ASP A 168 -9.34 32.49 0.55
N LYS A 169 -8.66 33.43 1.24
CA LYS A 169 -8.02 33.15 2.53
C LYS A 169 -9.00 33.00 3.69
N HIS A 170 -10.28 33.29 3.48
CA HIS A 170 -11.34 33.13 4.47
C HIS A 170 -12.13 31.82 4.27
N ALA A 171 -11.76 31.05 3.26
CA ALA A 171 -12.37 29.76 3.00
C ALA A 171 -12.00 28.69 4.03
N CYS A 172 -12.75 27.57 4.02
CA CYS A 172 -12.36 26.33 4.68
C CYS A 172 -11.52 25.47 3.72
N PHE A 173 -10.63 24.68 4.27
CA PHE A 173 -9.76 23.81 3.49
C PHE A 173 -9.82 22.38 3.99
N LEU A 174 -10.11 21.44 3.08
CA LEU A 174 -9.93 20.01 3.30
C LEU A 174 -8.73 19.59 2.43
N THR A 175 -7.64 19.18 3.04
CA THR A 175 -6.44 18.78 2.30
C THR A 175 -6.10 17.31 2.50
N PHE A 176 -5.79 16.65 1.37
CA PHE A 176 -5.26 15.30 1.30
C PHE A 176 -3.73 15.29 1.25
N ASN A 177 -3.12 16.49 1.17
CA ASN A 177 -1.67 16.65 1.15
C ASN A 177 -1.10 16.63 2.56
N TYR A 178 0.12 16.11 2.69
CA TYR A 178 0.86 16.10 3.96
C TYR A 178 1.69 17.37 4.18
N THR A 179 1.83 18.22 3.15
CA THR A 179 2.67 19.43 3.20
C THR A 179 1.90 20.61 3.78
N ASP A 180 2.64 21.57 4.30
CA ASP A 180 2.16 22.82 4.88
C ASP A 180 2.08 24.00 3.87
N PHE A 181 1.94 23.72 2.57
CA PHE A 181 2.00 24.80 1.56
C PHE A 181 0.85 25.81 1.65
N LEU A 182 -0.32 25.40 2.14
CA LEU A 182 -1.40 26.33 2.42
C LEU A 182 -1.00 27.36 3.48
N GLU A 183 -0.29 26.94 4.52
CA GLU A 183 0.21 27.79 5.59
C GLU A 183 1.44 28.58 5.16
N SER A 184 2.49 27.87 4.71
CA SER A 184 3.82 28.43 4.48
C SER A 184 3.90 29.31 3.22
N VAL A 185 3.06 29.08 2.21
CA VAL A 185 3.07 29.84 0.93
C VAL A 185 1.92 30.83 0.85
N TYR A 186 0.72 30.46 1.30
CA TYR A 186 -0.48 31.30 1.20
C TYR A 186 -0.82 32.03 2.49
N GLY A 187 -0.23 31.62 3.62
CA GLY A 187 -0.50 32.21 4.94
C GLY A 187 -1.91 31.89 5.46
N ILE A 188 -2.46 30.75 5.06
CA ILE A 188 -3.75 30.28 5.57
C ILE A 188 -3.57 29.84 7.03
N PRO A 189 -4.40 30.30 7.98
CA PRO A 189 -4.35 29.85 9.36
C PRO A 189 -4.63 28.35 9.49
N ASN A 190 -3.89 27.67 10.37
CA ASN A 190 -4.03 26.23 10.58
C ASN A 190 -5.45 25.81 11.02
N ASP A 191 -6.15 26.64 11.78
CA ASP A 191 -7.53 26.40 12.23
C ASP A 191 -8.58 26.40 11.10
N GLN A 192 -8.21 26.87 9.90
CA GLN A 192 -9.04 26.79 8.68
C GLN A 192 -8.74 25.55 7.83
N ILE A 193 -7.69 24.79 8.15
CA ILE A 193 -7.21 23.66 7.38
C ILE A 193 -7.49 22.36 8.10
N ASN A 194 -8.21 21.44 7.46
CA ASN A 194 -8.34 20.06 7.91
C ASN A 194 -7.39 19.17 7.10
N TYR A 195 -6.34 18.67 7.73
CA TYR A 195 -5.40 17.69 7.19
C TYR A 195 -5.96 16.28 7.40
N ILE A 196 -6.83 15.84 6.48
CA ILE A 196 -7.58 14.59 6.64
C ILE A 196 -6.68 13.33 6.73
N HIS A 197 -5.49 13.39 6.13
CA HIS A 197 -4.50 12.32 6.16
C HIS A 197 -3.31 12.60 7.08
N GLY A 198 -3.41 13.60 7.94
CA GLY A 198 -2.31 14.09 8.76
C GLY A 198 -1.38 15.03 8.01
N SER A 199 -0.48 15.67 8.74
CA SER A 199 0.45 16.68 8.21
C SER A 199 1.90 16.33 8.55
N ARG A 200 2.84 16.96 7.84
CA ARG A 200 4.29 16.85 8.12
C ARG A 200 4.70 17.26 9.53
N HIS A 201 3.88 18.06 10.20
CA HIS A 201 4.13 18.53 11.57
C HIS A 201 3.65 17.54 12.63
N ASP A 202 2.87 16.54 12.22
CA ASP A 202 2.38 15.53 13.13
C ASP A 202 3.50 14.57 13.55
N LYS A 203 3.26 13.84 14.64
CA LYS A 203 4.21 12.84 15.11
C LYS A 203 4.35 11.71 14.09
N TYR A 204 5.50 11.08 14.09
CA TYR A 204 5.73 9.86 13.33
C TYR A 204 4.57 8.85 13.50
N GLY A 205 4.13 8.27 12.39
CA GLY A 205 3.03 7.29 12.38
C GLY A 205 1.62 7.86 12.25
N SER A 206 1.46 9.20 12.25
CA SER A 206 0.17 9.86 12.08
C SER A 206 -0.25 10.04 10.62
N LEU A 207 0.69 9.94 9.66
CA LEU A 207 0.35 10.05 8.25
C LEU A 207 -0.46 8.84 7.80
N VAL A 208 -1.61 9.12 7.20
CA VAL A 208 -2.54 8.10 6.71
C VAL A 208 -2.19 7.74 5.28
N ILE A 209 -1.78 6.52 5.08
CA ILE A 209 -1.59 5.89 3.78
C ILE A 209 -2.12 4.47 3.86
N GLY A 210 -2.77 4.00 2.80
CA GLY A 210 -3.29 2.64 2.77
C GLY A 210 -4.27 2.41 1.63
N HIS A 211 -4.65 1.14 1.46
CA HIS A 211 -5.62 0.71 0.47
C HIS A 211 -7.05 0.73 1.01
N SER A 212 -8.03 0.56 0.10
CA SER A 212 -9.46 0.46 0.44
C SER A 212 -10.02 -0.96 0.26
N ALA A 213 -9.19 -1.91 -0.17
CA ALA A 213 -9.64 -3.25 -0.52
C ALA A 213 -9.69 -4.16 0.71
N ASP A 214 -10.70 -5.00 0.78
CA ASP A 214 -10.83 -6.11 1.72
C ASP A 214 -9.89 -7.26 1.30
N ASP A 215 -9.30 -7.98 2.26
CA ASP A 215 -8.47 -9.14 1.96
C ASP A 215 -9.30 -10.26 1.31
N ASP A 216 -10.51 -10.48 1.75
CA ASP A 216 -11.41 -11.49 1.20
C ASP A 216 -11.74 -11.20 -0.25
N GLU A 217 -12.07 -9.96 -0.60
CA GLU A 217 -12.34 -9.54 -1.98
C GLU A 217 -11.11 -9.75 -2.87
N ASN A 218 -9.92 -9.37 -2.40
CA ASN A 218 -8.67 -9.58 -3.12
C ASN A 218 -8.33 -11.05 -3.32
N PHE A 219 -8.60 -11.87 -2.33
CA PHE A 219 -8.39 -13.30 -2.41
C PHE A 219 -9.32 -13.96 -3.42
N GLU A 220 -10.60 -13.63 -3.40
CA GLU A 220 -11.58 -14.10 -4.37
C GLU A 220 -11.21 -13.69 -5.80
N LEU A 221 -10.75 -12.45 -5.98
CA LEU A 221 -10.24 -11.98 -7.27
C LEU A 221 -9.01 -12.76 -7.73
N TRP A 222 -8.10 -13.09 -6.81
CA TRP A 222 -6.94 -13.92 -7.12
C TRP A 222 -7.35 -15.34 -7.54
N ILE A 223 -8.25 -16.01 -6.79
CA ILE A 223 -8.81 -17.31 -7.15
C ILE A 223 -9.41 -17.25 -8.55
N LYS A 224 -10.30 -16.28 -8.81
CA LYS A 224 -10.97 -16.10 -10.09
C LYS A 224 -9.99 -15.91 -11.26
N ARG A 225 -8.90 -15.20 -11.05
CA ARG A 225 -7.84 -15.03 -12.06
C ARG A 225 -7.07 -16.32 -12.35
N ASN A 226 -6.98 -17.21 -11.39
CA ASN A 226 -6.12 -18.40 -11.44
C ASN A 226 -6.91 -19.74 -11.54
N GLU A 227 -8.23 -19.73 -11.42
CA GLU A 227 -9.07 -20.95 -11.44
C GLU A 227 -8.93 -21.81 -12.70
N HIS A 228 -8.50 -21.19 -13.82
CA HIS A 228 -8.29 -21.90 -15.10
C HIS A 228 -6.89 -22.53 -15.22
N ARG A 229 -5.99 -22.25 -14.30
CA ARG A 229 -4.65 -22.84 -14.31
C ARG A 229 -4.73 -24.31 -13.91
N ARG A 230 -4.22 -25.22 -14.75
CA ARG A 230 -4.25 -26.67 -14.52
C ARG A 230 -3.67 -27.08 -13.17
N ARG A 231 -2.65 -26.40 -12.73
CA ARG A 231 -1.91 -26.71 -11.50
C ARG A 231 -2.75 -26.50 -10.21
N TYR A 232 -3.86 -25.74 -10.26
CA TYR A 232 -4.72 -25.54 -9.09
C TYR A 232 -5.93 -26.48 -9.03
N ARG A 233 -6.23 -27.22 -10.11
CA ARG A 233 -7.44 -28.07 -10.21
C ARG A 233 -7.36 -29.42 -9.51
N PRO A 234 -6.25 -30.15 -9.50
CA PRO A 234 -6.24 -31.54 -8.96
C PRO A 234 -6.24 -31.61 -7.46
N ASN A 235 -5.71 -30.61 -6.75
CA ASN A 235 -5.35 -30.70 -5.33
C ASN A 235 -6.31 -29.95 -4.39
N LEU A 236 -7.41 -29.42 -4.91
CA LEU A 236 -8.47 -28.80 -4.12
C LEU A 236 -9.36 -29.83 -3.39
N LYS A 237 -8.81 -31.00 -3.05
CA LYS A 237 -9.51 -32.04 -2.28
C LYS A 237 -8.82 -32.27 -0.96
N ASP A 238 -9.61 -32.30 0.13
CA ASP A 238 -9.11 -32.76 1.42
C ASP A 238 -8.76 -34.26 1.38
N ALA A 239 -8.16 -34.77 2.46
CA ALA A 239 -7.84 -36.19 2.62
C ALA A 239 -9.08 -37.12 2.49
N LYS A 240 -10.30 -36.58 2.56
CA LYS A 240 -11.58 -37.28 2.34
C LYS A 240 -12.13 -37.10 0.94
N GLY A 241 -11.38 -36.48 0.03
CA GLY A 241 -11.78 -36.23 -1.34
C GLY A 241 -12.82 -35.11 -1.54
N ARG A 242 -13.06 -34.28 -0.51
CA ARG A 242 -13.98 -33.12 -0.60
C ARG A 242 -13.24 -31.94 -1.17
N TYR A 243 -13.91 -31.21 -2.08
CA TYR A 243 -13.31 -29.99 -2.64
C TYR A 243 -13.28 -28.86 -1.61
N PHE A 244 -12.14 -28.21 -1.48
CA PHE A 244 -11.98 -26.96 -0.75
C PHE A 244 -12.57 -25.75 -1.51
N ALA A 245 -13.49 -25.96 -2.46
CA ALA A 245 -13.97 -24.98 -3.42
C ALA A 245 -14.50 -23.66 -2.81
N ASN A 246 -14.77 -23.64 -1.51
CA ASN A 246 -15.19 -22.45 -0.78
C ASN A 246 -14.20 -22.06 0.33
N ASP A 247 -13.02 -22.70 0.38
CA ASP A 247 -12.04 -22.40 1.40
C ASP A 247 -10.95 -21.50 0.80
N LYS A 248 -10.63 -20.43 1.51
CA LYS A 248 -9.50 -19.54 1.25
C LYS A 248 -8.14 -20.25 1.20
N LEU A 249 -8.13 -21.55 1.42
CA LEU A 249 -6.97 -22.43 1.37
C LEU A 249 -6.60 -22.92 -0.04
N ALA A 250 -7.19 -22.36 -1.10
CA ALA A 250 -6.79 -22.67 -2.48
C ALA A 250 -5.31 -22.37 -2.79
N TYR A 251 -4.65 -21.55 -1.98
CA TYR A 251 -3.21 -21.37 -2.01
C TYR A 251 -2.45 -22.65 -1.68
N LEU A 252 -3.00 -23.48 -0.82
CA LEU A 252 -2.41 -24.76 -0.44
C LEU A 252 -2.29 -25.70 -1.63
N ALA A 253 -3.18 -25.60 -2.61
CA ALA A 253 -3.05 -26.35 -3.84
C ALA A 253 -1.69 -26.14 -4.52
N TYR A 254 -1.16 -24.93 -4.43
CA TYR A 254 0.15 -24.61 -4.99
C TYR A 254 1.29 -25.40 -4.31
N PHE A 255 1.27 -25.48 -2.99
CA PHE A 255 2.27 -26.23 -2.22
C PHE A 255 2.06 -27.74 -2.24
N LEU A 256 0.82 -28.16 -2.50
CA LEU A 256 0.46 -29.59 -2.52
C LEU A 256 0.76 -30.25 -3.87
N GLU A 257 1.08 -29.48 -4.91
CA GLU A 257 1.19 -29.97 -6.28
C GLU A 257 2.51 -30.68 -6.60
N ASP A 258 3.50 -30.63 -5.72
CA ASP A 258 4.75 -31.31 -5.99
C ASP A 258 4.66 -32.79 -5.63
N GLU A 259 4.06 -33.57 -6.55
CA GLU A 259 3.97 -35.03 -6.43
C GLU A 259 5.35 -35.71 -6.27
N SER A 260 6.42 -35.05 -6.72
CA SER A 260 7.79 -35.56 -6.63
C SER A 260 8.35 -35.55 -5.21
N LYS A 261 7.78 -34.72 -4.33
CA LYS A 261 8.29 -34.52 -2.96
C LYS A 261 7.68 -35.42 -1.90
N GLY A 262 6.70 -36.24 -2.27
CA GLY A 262 6.08 -37.23 -1.37
C GLY A 262 4.98 -36.64 -0.46
N ASN A 263 4.06 -37.52 -0.02
CA ASN A 263 2.87 -37.13 0.75
C ASN A 263 3.17 -36.65 2.19
N TRP A 264 4.32 -36.97 2.75
CA TRP A 264 4.69 -36.64 4.13
C TRP A 264 4.96 -35.16 4.39
N ARG A 265 5.26 -34.37 3.34
CA ARG A 265 5.46 -32.90 3.45
C ARG A 265 4.16 -32.11 3.52
N LEU A 266 3.03 -32.73 3.21
CA LEU A 266 1.73 -32.08 3.13
C LEU A 266 1.31 -31.38 4.44
N PRO A 267 1.41 -32.00 5.62
CA PRO A 267 0.99 -31.38 6.88
C PRO A 267 1.78 -30.10 7.20
N ILE A 268 3.11 -30.13 7.08
CA ILE A 268 3.97 -28.97 7.37
C ILE A 268 3.67 -27.82 6.42
N ARG A 269 3.54 -28.11 5.13
CA ARG A 269 3.21 -27.12 4.11
C ARG A 269 1.82 -26.53 4.34
N TYR A 270 0.87 -27.36 4.75
CA TYR A 270 -0.47 -26.93 5.12
C TYR A 270 -0.43 -25.93 6.27
N TYR A 271 0.23 -26.27 7.37
CA TYR A 271 0.34 -25.40 8.53
C TYR A 271 1.11 -24.12 8.21
N ALA A 272 2.20 -24.22 7.45
CA ALA A 272 2.97 -23.05 7.04
C ALA A 272 2.16 -22.09 6.17
N ALA A 273 1.35 -22.60 5.24
CA ALA A 273 0.50 -21.79 4.41
C ALA A 273 -0.65 -21.14 5.22
N GLN A 274 -1.19 -21.86 6.21
CA GLN A 274 -2.19 -21.30 7.11
C GLN A 274 -1.61 -20.17 7.97
N ASP A 275 -0.46 -20.39 8.57
CA ASP A 275 0.24 -19.38 9.38
C ASP A 275 0.66 -18.17 8.54
N ALA A 276 1.08 -18.39 7.28
CA ALA A 276 1.37 -17.28 6.35
C ALA A 276 0.10 -16.50 6.00
N LYS A 277 -1.04 -17.17 5.82
CA LYS A 277 -2.33 -16.52 5.57
C LYS A 277 -2.72 -15.58 6.71
N ASP A 278 -2.58 -16.01 7.95
CA ASP A 278 -2.88 -15.20 9.13
C ASP A 278 -2.02 -13.91 9.15
N ARG A 279 -0.75 -14.03 8.72
CA ARG A 279 0.13 -12.86 8.57
C ARG A 279 -0.31 -11.91 7.46
N PHE A 280 -0.84 -12.44 6.35
CA PHE A 280 -1.41 -11.62 5.28
C PHE A 280 -2.66 -10.87 5.73
N GLU A 281 -3.57 -11.53 6.42
CA GLU A 281 -4.75 -10.87 6.99
C GLU A 281 -4.32 -9.71 7.90
N HIS A 282 -3.30 -9.93 8.72
CA HIS A 282 -2.74 -8.88 9.56
C HIS A 282 -2.15 -7.71 8.75
N TYR A 283 -1.43 -8.01 7.67
CA TYR A 283 -0.92 -7.00 6.74
C TYR A 283 -2.05 -6.16 6.14
N TYR A 284 -3.10 -6.79 5.63
CA TYR A 284 -4.23 -6.08 5.02
C TYR A 284 -4.94 -5.18 6.02
N VAL A 285 -5.22 -5.67 7.21
CA VAL A 285 -5.82 -4.87 8.28
C VAL A 285 -4.94 -3.67 8.65
N ALA A 286 -3.63 -3.90 8.80
CA ALA A 286 -2.68 -2.85 9.18
C ALA A 286 -2.50 -1.77 8.08
N ASN A 287 -2.67 -2.13 6.80
CA ASN A 287 -2.53 -1.22 5.67
C ASN A 287 -3.85 -0.74 5.07
N MET A 288 -4.98 -1.16 5.61
CA MET A 288 -6.27 -0.60 5.25
C MET A 288 -6.37 0.86 5.73
N LYS A 289 -6.77 1.76 4.84
CA LYS A 289 -7.03 3.15 5.19
C LYS A 289 -8.28 3.21 6.08
N PRO A 290 -8.18 3.66 7.34
CA PRO A 290 -9.31 3.64 8.27
C PRO A 290 -10.27 4.81 8.01
N THR A 291 -10.76 4.93 6.77
CA THR A 291 -11.52 6.07 6.25
C THR A 291 -12.76 6.37 7.09
N LYS A 292 -13.51 5.33 7.49
CA LYS A 292 -14.70 5.51 8.33
C LYS A 292 -14.36 6.16 9.66
N ARG A 293 -13.32 5.67 10.35
CA ARG A 293 -12.86 6.23 11.61
C ARG A 293 -12.38 7.67 11.44
N ILE A 294 -11.63 7.95 10.38
CA ILE A 294 -11.13 9.31 10.10
C ILE A 294 -12.31 10.28 9.91
N ILE A 295 -13.35 9.86 9.18
CA ILE A 295 -14.56 10.66 9.01
C ILE A 295 -15.26 10.92 10.35
N GLU A 296 -15.38 9.90 11.20
CA GLU A 296 -15.96 10.01 12.54
C GLU A 296 -15.15 10.97 13.43
N ASP A 297 -13.83 10.82 13.45
CA ASP A 297 -12.90 11.69 14.21
C ASP A 297 -12.96 13.16 13.75
N ASN A 298 -13.32 13.40 12.48
CA ASN A 298 -13.49 14.72 11.87
C ASN A 298 -14.95 15.18 11.75
N SER A 299 -15.89 14.56 12.47
CA SER A 299 -17.32 14.85 12.39
C SER A 299 -17.66 16.33 12.52
N ARG A 300 -17.01 17.05 13.46
CA ARG A 300 -17.21 18.50 13.66
C ARG A 300 -16.84 19.35 12.43
N PHE A 301 -15.81 18.95 11.70
CA PHE A 301 -15.45 19.60 10.45
C PHE A 301 -16.55 19.40 9.41
N PHE A 302 -16.99 18.17 9.19
CA PHE A 302 -18.04 17.86 8.21
C PHE A 302 -19.37 18.52 8.58
N GLU A 303 -19.77 18.54 9.85
CA GLU A 303 -20.97 19.24 10.33
C GLU A 303 -20.91 20.75 10.07
N SER A 304 -19.73 21.36 10.10
CA SER A 304 -19.55 22.80 9.82
C SER A 304 -19.74 23.17 8.36
N LEU A 305 -19.82 22.20 7.43
CA LEU A 305 -19.95 22.45 6.00
C LEU A 305 -21.38 22.82 5.53
N SER A 306 -22.36 22.77 6.41
CA SER A 306 -23.77 23.05 6.09
C SER A 306 -24.04 24.41 5.45
N MET A 307 -23.15 25.40 5.66
CA MET A 307 -23.24 26.75 5.11
C MET A 307 -22.46 26.95 3.80
N ILE A 308 -21.77 25.91 3.32
CA ILE A 308 -20.99 25.99 2.09
C ILE A 308 -21.89 26.13 0.87
N LYS A 309 -21.56 27.08 0.00
CA LYS A 309 -22.25 27.36 -1.27
C LYS A 309 -21.39 27.06 -2.48
N LYS A 310 -20.07 27.02 -2.29
CA LYS A 310 -19.11 26.74 -3.34
C LYS A 310 -18.03 25.79 -2.87
N ILE A 311 -17.69 24.78 -3.71
CA ILE A 311 -16.58 23.87 -3.50
C ILE A 311 -15.63 23.98 -4.69
N THR A 312 -14.35 24.17 -4.42
CA THR A 312 -13.31 24.18 -5.45
C THR A 312 -12.32 23.06 -5.18
N VAL A 313 -12.24 22.10 -6.09
CA VAL A 313 -11.30 20.98 -6.03
C VAL A 313 -10.06 21.33 -6.84
N ILE A 314 -8.88 21.27 -6.21
CA ILE A 314 -7.62 21.62 -6.87
C ILE A 314 -6.65 20.44 -6.78
N GLY A 315 -6.29 19.89 -7.94
CA GLY A 315 -5.22 18.90 -8.06
C GLY A 315 -5.47 17.57 -7.35
N HIS A 316 -6.74 17.18 -7.20
CA HIS A 316 -7.11 15.88 -6.61
C HIS A 316 -7.44 14.87 -7.71
N SER A 317 -6.89 13.63 -7.59
CA SER A 317 -7.06 12.58 -8.60
C SER A 317 -8.41 11.87 -8.55
N LEU A 318 -9.22 12.11 -7.51
CA LEU A 318 -10.50 11.41 -7.24
C LEU A 318 -10.30 9.88 -7.20
N SER A 319 -9.24 9.43 -6.53
CA SER A 319 -8.95 8.00 -6.38
C SER A 319 -10.07 7.28 -5.62
N LYS A 320 -10.29 6.00 -5.95
CA LYS A 320 -11.32 5.16 -5.30
C LYS A 320 -11.15 5.14 -3.77
N VAL A 321 -9.91 5.18 -3.30
CA VAL A 321 -9.55 5.16 -1.87
C VAL A 321 -10.09 6.38 -1.12
N ASP A 322 -10.19 7.52 -1.79
CA ASP A 322 -10.60 8.80 -1.18
C ASP A 322 -12.08 9.14 -1.42
N MET A 323 -12.78 8.38 -2.26
CA MET A 323 -14.20 8.65 -2.56
C MET A 323 -15.11 8.77 -1.33
N PRO A 324 -14.96 7.97 -0.26
CA PRO A 324 -15.82 8.10 0.93
C PRO A 324 -15.75 9.49 1.60
N TYR A 325 -14.64 10.21 1.48
CA TYR A 325 -14.55 11.57 1.99
C TYR A 325 -15.37 12.54 1.14
N PHE A 326 -15.36 12.37 -0.19
CA PHE A 326 -16.19 13.18 -1.10
C PHE A 326 -17.68 12.92 -0.88
N GLU A 327 -18.08 11.66 -0.71
CA GLU A 327 -19.44 11.28 -0.35
C GLU A 327 -19.86 11.98 0.96
N LYS A 328 -19.00 11.95 1.96
CA LYS A 328 -19.26 12.64 3.23
C LYS A 328 -19.37 14.15 3.09
N VAL A 329 -18.57 14.77 2.22
CA VAL A 329 -18.70 16.22 1.91
C VAL A 329 -20.06 16.46 1.25
N ILE A 330 -20.44 15.67 0.24
CA ILE A 330 -21.76 15.79 -0.44
C ILE A 330 -22.91 15.71 0.57
N ASP A 331 -22.86 14.73 1.47
CA ASP A 331 -23.88 14.54 2.51
C ASP A 331 -23.93 15.68 3.54
N SER A 332 -22.85 16.45 3.66
CA SER A 332 -22.70 17.50 4.68
C SER A 332 -23.03 18.90 4.19
N VAL A 333 -23.12 19.09 2.88
CA VAL A 333 -23.45 20.38 2.25
C VAL A 333 -24.89 20.42 1.75
N GLY A 334 -25.42 21.61 1.44
CA GLY A 334 -26.78 21.77 0.90
C GLY A 334 -26.90 21.39 -0.58
N ASP A 335 -28.15 21.25 -1.06
CA ASP A 335 -28.47 20.77 -2.42
C ASP A 335 -28.01 21.71 -3.57
N ASN A 336 -27.74 22.97 -3.29
CA ASN A 336 -27.44 24.00 -4.30
C ASN A 336 -25.97 24.46 -4.32
N VAL A 337 -25.05 23.55 -4.00
CA VAL A 337 -23.61 23.86 -3.97
C VAL A 337 -23.00 23.77 -5.35
N VAL A 338 -22.22 24.80 -5.73
CA VAL A 338 -21.49 24.84 -6.99
C VAL A 338 -20.13 24.17 -6.82
N TRP A 339 -19.82 23.23 -7.71
CA TRP A 339 -18.54 22.52 -7.74
C TRP A 339 -17.68 22.99 -8.92
N ASP A 340 -16.47 23.44 -8.62
CA ASP A 340 -15.44 23.77 -9.62
C ASP A 340 -14.27 22.77 -9.48
N PHE A 341 -13.81 22.23 -10.59
CA PHE A 341 -12.66 21.30 -10.61
C PHE A 341 -11.51 21.88 -11.43
N SER A 342 -10.30 21.84 -10.85
CA SER A 342 -9.05 22.22 -11.50
C SER A 342 -8.03 21.10 -11.32
N PHE A 343 -7.57 20.53 -12.44
CA PHE A 343 -6.62 19.41 -12.48
C PHE A 343 -5.22 19.88 -12.90
#